data_ac6d53bbc21723b853c17a6d8ae04ff9
#
_entry.id   ac6d53bbc21723b853c17a6d8ae04ff9
#
_cell.length_a   1.000
_cell.length_b   1.000
_cell.length_c   1.000
_cell.angle_alpha   90.00
_cell.angle_beta   90.00
_cell.angle_gamma   90.00
#
_symmetry.space_group_name_H-M   'P 1'
#
loop_
_entity.id
_entity.type
_entity.pdbx_description
1 polymer ?
#
loop_
_entity_poly.entity_id
_entity_poly.type
_entity_poly.pdbx_seq_one_letter_code
_entity_poly.pdbx_strand_id
1 'polypeptide(L)'
;QKYVINRFGAYMVPFLYATNGRPYIKQYEQMSGIWCLDVREPFNAPKALSGWSTPEGIEQALEKDIVEADKKLAATGYEVLQDPDGLNLRYYQIEAIQAAEKAIAEHKQTALLAMATGTGKTRTVLGMIYRFLDAGRFKRILYLVDRTSLGDQTMDTFKEVKLKELLTLNQMYDVKSLEDKEFEKDTRVHIATVQSLVKRIMYNDSAKGLGVSDYDLIIVDEAHRGYILDKEMGDDEVLYRDQNDFRSKYRAVIDYFDAV
;
A
#
# COMPACT_ATOMS: atom_id res chain seq x y z
N GLN A 1 -4.58 28.95 -3.88
CA GLN A 1 -5.64 28.71 -2.86
C GLN A 1 -6.84 29.64 -3.04
N LYS A 2 -6.66 30.94 -3.33
CA LYS A 2 -7.72 31.94 -3.42
C LYS A 2 -8.85 31.60 -4.42
N TYR A 3 -8.59 30.81 -5.46
CA TYR A 3 -9.54 30.41 -6.49
C TYR A 3 -10.16 29.02 -6.28
N VAL A 4 -9.69 28.31 -5.28
CA VAL A 4 -10.06 26.90 -5.00
C VAL A 4 -11.08 26.81 -3.86
N ILE A 5 -11.18 27.87 -3.06
CA ILE A 5 -12.07 27.94 -1.88
C ILE A 5 -13.35 28.68 -2.28
N ASN A 6 -14.51 28.07 -2.02
CA ASN A 6 -15.79 28.72 -2.21
C ASN A 6 -16.08 29.79 -1.10
N ARG A 7 -17.18 30.52 -1.27
CA ARG A 7 -17.61 31.58 -0.30
C ARG A 7 -17.87 31.05 1.13
N PHE A 8 -17.95 29.73 1.33
CA PHE A 8 -18.17 29.09 2.63
C PHE A 8 -16.87 28.51 3.22
N GLY A 9 -15.74 28.75 2.59
CA GLY A 9 -14.45 28.22 3.04
C GLY A 9 -14.16 26.78 2.63
N ALA A 10 -15.05 26.14 1.87
CA ALA A 10 -14.85 24.77 1.38
C ALA A 10 -14.09 24.76 0.06
N TYR A 11 -13.22 23.78 -0.13
CA TYR A 11 -12.52 23.58 -1.40
C TYR A 11 -13.48 23.09 -2.48
N MET A 12 -13.48 23.77 -3.63
CA MET A 12 -14.26 23.37 -4.80
C MET A 12 -13.52 22.36 -5.67
N VAL A 13 -12.17 22.38 -5.62
CA VAL A 13 -11.29 21.49 -6.36
C VAL A 13 -10.40 20.79 -5.33
N PRO A 14 -10.61 19.49 -5.07
CA PRO A 14 -9.87 18.80 -4.02
C PRO A 14 -8.41 18.49 -4.37
N PHE A 15 -8.09 18.33 -5.66
CA PHE A 15 -6.74 18.00 -6.10
C PHE A 15 -6.14 19.11 -6.96
N LEU A 16 -4.92 19.50 -6.64
CA LEU A 16 -4.14 20.46 -7.41
C LEU A 16 -2.96 19.74 -8.06
N TYR A 17 -2.77 19.97 -9.36
CA TYR A 17 -1.65 19.43 -10.12
C TYR A 17 -0.81 20.57 -10.68
N ALA A 18 0.51 20.40 -10.66
CA ALA A 18 1.46 21.30 -11.29
C ALA A 18 2.59 20.50 -11.95
N THR A 19 3.00 20.88 -13.14
CA THR A 19 4.12 20.26 -13.84
C THR A 19 4.87 21.29 -14.69
N ASN A 20 6.15 21.04 -14.88
CA ASN A 20 7.00 21.79 -15.83
C ASN A 20 7.29 20.98 -17.11
N GLY A 21 6.59 19.85 -17.30
CA GLY A 21 6.76 18.97 -18.45
C GLY A 21 8.01 18.07 -18.40
N ARG A 22 8.79 18.12 -17.32
CA ARG A 22 9.94 17.22 -17.14
C ARG A 22 9.47 15.88 -16.54
N PRO A 23 9.97 14.74 -17.04
CA PRO A 23 9.70 13.45 -16.42
C PRO A 23 10.25 13.43 -14.98
N TYR A 24 9.63 12.60 -14.13
CA TYR A 24 10.09 12.44 -12.75
C TYR A 24 11.52 11.89 -12.71
N ILE A 25 12.38 12.57 -11.95
CA ILE A 25 13.76 12.17 -11.69
C ILE A 25 14.00 12.31 -10.19
N LYS A 26 14.20 11.20 -9.49
CA LYS A 26 14.34 11.20 -8.02
C LYS A 26 15.46 12.11 -7.51
N GLN A 27 16.56 12.21 -8.22
CA GLN A 27 17.69 13.10 -7.88
C GLN A 27 17.32 14.59 -7.95
N TYR A 28 16.31 14.92 -8.74
CA TYR A 28 15.81 16.28 -8.95
C TYR A 28 14.31 16.35 -8.67
N GLU A 29 13.87 15.68 -7.62
CA GLU A 29 12.46 15.59 -7.25
C GLU A 29 11.77 16.94 -7.23
N GLN A 30 12.39 17.95 -6.62
CA GLN A 30 11.83 19.31 -6.53
C GLN A 30 11.67 20.03 -7.88
N MET A 31 12.26 19.53 -8.96
CA MET A 31 12.30 20.16 -10.29
C MET A 31 11.74 19.25 -11.39
N SER A 32 11.12 18.14 -11.07
CA SER A 32 10.68 17.12 -12.02
C SER A 32 9.34 16.49 -11.62
N GLY A 33 8.75 15.73 -12.53
CA GLY A 33 7.51 15.01 -12.30
C GLY A 33 6.26 15.87 -12.35
N ILE A 34 5.17 15.30 -11.86
CA ILE A 34 3.87 15.92 -11.75
C ILE A 34 3.59 16.14 -10.27
N TRP A 35 3.57 17.37 -9.83
CA TRP A 35 3.27 17.71 -8.44
C TRP A 35 1.79 17.64 -8.17
N CYS A 36 1.42 16.91 -7.14
CA CYS A 36 0.04 16.72 -6.70
C CYS A 36 -0.12 17.16 -5.24
N LEU A 37 -1.27 17.77 -4.95
CA LEU A 37 -1.67 18.14 -3.59
C LEU A 37 -3.17 17.86 -3.45
N ASP A 38 -3.54 17.00 -2.51
CA ASP A 38 -4.91 16.91 -1.99
C ASP A 38 -5.11 18.00 -0.92
N VAL A 39 -5.94 18.98 -1.23
CA VAL A 39 -6.17 20.14 -0.36
C VAL A 39 -7.24 19.91 0.71
N ARG A 40 -7.90 18.76 0.70
CA ARG A 40 -8.92 18.42 1.72
C ARG A 40 -8.29 18.18 3.08
N GLU A 41 -7.05 17.67 3.08
CA GLU A 41 -6.28 17.41 4.28
C GLU A 41 -5.35 18.59 4.59
N PRO A 42 -5.54 19.30 5.71
CA PRO A 42 -4.77 20.51 6.04
C PRO A 42 -3.26 20.30 6.17
N PHE A 43 -2.86 19.06 6.50
CA PHE A 43 -1.46 18.72 6.75
C PHE A 43 -0.77 18.04 5.55
N ASN A 44 -1.48 17.86 4.42
CA ASN A 44 -0.87 17.31 3.23
C ASN A 44 0.18 18.27 2.68
N ALA A 45 1.34 17.70 2.32
CA ALA A 45 2.38 18.39 1.58
C ALA A 45 2.29 18.04 0.10
N PRO A 46 2.59 18.97 -0.82
CA PRO A 46 2.72 18.64 -2.22
C PRO A 46 3.78 17.57 -2.43
N LYS A 47 3.50 16.59 -3.28
CA LYS A 47 4.46 15.53 -3.63
C LYS A 47 4.58 15.36 -5.14
N ALA A 48 5.75 14.95 -5.60
CA ALA A 48 6.01 14.68 -7.00
C ALA A 48 5.65 13.24 -7.34
N LEU A 49 4.80 13.06 -8.35
CA LEU A 49 4.38 11.77 -8.89
C LEU A 49 5.16 11.46 -10.18
N SER A 50 5.40 10.18 -10.42
CA SER A 50 6.03 9.70 -11.66
C SER A 50 5.11 9.77 -12.88
N GLY A 51 3.79 9.89 -12.69
CA GLY A 51 2.80 9.98 -13.74
C GLY A 51 1.52 10.68 -13.30
N TRP A 52 0.57 10.83 -14.21
CA TRP A 52 -0.76 11.34 -13.91
C TRP A 52 -1.59 10.28 -13.19
N SER A 53 -2.44 10.72 -12.25
CA SER A 53 -3.48 9.87 -11.70
C SER A 53 -4.46 9.47 -12.81
N THR A 54 -4.91 8.22 -12.79
CA THR A 54 -5.97 7.78 -13.70
C THR A 54 -7.32 8.37 -13.30
N PRO A 55 -8.31 8.47 -14.20
CA PRO A 55 -9.65 8.90 -13.86
C PRO A 55 -10.24 8.08 -12.70
N GLU A 56 -10.07 6.76 -12.73
CA GLU A 56 -10.50 5.83 -11.68
C GLU A 56 -9.78 6.09 -10.35
N GLY A 57 -8.49 6.40 -10.39
CA GLY A 57 -7.71 6.75 -9.20
C GLY A 57 -8.19 8.06 -8.57
N ILE A 58 -8.57 9.05 -9.39
CA ILE A 58 -9.15 10.30 -8.91
C ILE A 58 -10.53 10.05 -8.31
N GLU A 59 -11.41 9.27 -8.97
CA GLU A 59 -12.71 8.88 -8.43
C GLU A 59 -12.58 8.20 -7.07
N GLN A 60 -11.69 7.21 -6.95
CA GLN A 60 -11.43 6.52 -5.67
C GLN A 60 -10.94 7.48 -4.59
N ALA A 61 -10.05 8.40 -4.93
CA ALA A 61 -9.56 9.41 -4.00
C ALA A 61 -10.67 10.39 -3.59
N LEU A 62 -11.59 10.74 -4.50
CA LEU A 62 -12.75 11.60 -4.19
C LEU A 62 -13.73 10.95 -3.20
N GLU A 63 -13.94 9.64 -3.31
CA GLU A 63 -14.82 8.88 -2.42
C GLU A 63 -14.26 8.68 -1.01
N LYS A 64 -12.97 8.98 -0.81
CA LYS A 64 -12.26 8.73 0.43
C LYS A 64 -12.53 9.84 1.45
N ASP A 65 -13.11 9.50 2.58
CA ASP A 65 -13.20 10.35 3.77
C ASP A 65 -12.22 9.85 4.83
N ILE A 66 -11.03 10.41 4.80
CA ILE A 66 -9.92 10.02 5.70
C ILE A 66 -10.28 10.33 7.15
N VAL A 67 -10.92 11.47 7.42
CA VAL A 67 -11.26 11.89 8.78
C VAL A 67 -12.28 10.94 9.40
N GLU A 68 -13.29 10.55 8.64
CA GLU A 68 -14.30 9.60 9.13
C GLU A 68 -13.72 8.19 9.28
N ALA A 69 -12.85 7.77 8.36
CA ALA A 69 -12.16 6.49 8.44
C ALA A 69 -11.24 6.41 9.66
N ASP A 70 -10.49 7.45 9.97
CA ASP A 70 -9.62 7.51 11.15
C ASP A 70 -10.44 7.51 12.45
N LYS A 71 -11.59 8.20 12.49
CA LYS A 71 -12.53 8.12 13.62
C LYS A 71 -13.08 6.71 13.79
N LYS A 72 -13.47 6.05 12.71
CA LYS A 72 -13.97 4.68 12.74
C LYS A 72 -12.90 3.71 13.23
N LEU A 73 -11.64 3.82 12.77
CA LEU A 73 -10.51 3.04 13.27
C LEU A 73 -10.33 3.23 14.77
N ALA A 74 -10.33 4.47 15.26
CA ALA A 74 -10.15 4.78 16.67
C ALA A 74 -11.30 4.28 17.56
N ALA A 75 -12.53 4.26 17.02
CA ALA A 75 -13.73 3.82 17.74
C ALA A 75 -13.93 2.29 17.73
N THR A 76 -13.33 1.58 16.77
CA THR A 76 -13.50 0.13 16.63
C THR A 76 -12.51 -0.60 17.51
N GLY A 77 -13.01 -1.46 18.41
CA GLY A 77 -12.19 -2.32 19.27
C GLY A 77 -11.42 -3.39 18.48
N TYR A 78 -10.65 -4.21 19.21
CA TYR A 78 -9.80 -5.24 18.62
C TYR A 78 -10.31 -6.66 18.91
N GLU A 79 -11.50 -6.79 19.50
CA GLU A 79 -12.09 -8.06 19.95
C GLU A 79 -12.22 -9.07 18.81
N VAL A 80 -12.62 -8.60 17.62
CA VAL A 80 -12.73 -9.44 16.41
C VAL A 80 -11.40 -10.08 16.03
N LEU A 81 -10.29 -9.35 16.24
CA LEU A 81 -8.95 -9.87 15.93
C LEU A 81 -8.43 -10.86 16.98
N GLN A 82 -8.99 -10.83 18.19
CA GLN A 82 -8.60 -11.69 19.30
C GLN A 82 -9.51 -12.93 19.44
N ASP A 83 -10.53 -13.03 18.58
CA ASP A 83 -11.44 -14.17 18.56
C ASP A 83 -10.67 -15.49 18.40
N PRO A 84 -10.79 -16.46 19.32
CA PRO A 84 -10.13 -17.76 19.25
C PRO A 84 -10.49 -18.57 18.00
N ASP A 85 -11.71 -18.43 17.50
CA ASP A 85 -12.20 -19.12 16.29
C ASP A 85 -11.80 -18.38 14.99
N GLY A 86 -11.17 -17.20 15.13
CA GLY A 86 -10.74 -16.33 14.04
C GLY A 86 -9.23 -16.16 13.96
N LEU A 87 -8.78 -14.90 13.89
CA LEU A 87 -7.35 -14.55 13.84
C LEU A 87 -6.60 -14.95 15.11
N ASN A 88 -7.25 -14.89 16.25
CA ASN A 88 -6.66 -15.18 17.56
C ASN A 88 -5.33 -14.46 17.77
N LEU A 89 -5.30 -13.15 17.51
CA LEU A 89 -4.10 -12.35 17.65
C LEU A 89 -3.71 -12.19 19.11
N ARG A 90 -2.42 -12.31 19.36
CA ARG A 90 -1.82 -12.08 20.67
C ARG A 90 -1.67 -10.57 20.93
N TYR A 91 -1.51 -10.19 22.19
CA TYR A 91 -1.39 -8.79 22.60
C TYR A 91 -0.35 -7.99 21.83
N TYR A 92 0.85 -8.55 21.60
CA TYR A 92 1.93 -7.85 20.88
C TYR A 92 1.62 -7.63 19.37
N GLN A 93 0.78 -8.49 18.78
CA GLN A 93 0.31 -8.30 17.40
C GLN A 93 -0.72 -7.17 17.33
N ILE A 94 -1.59 -7.07 18.34
CA ILE A 94 -2.52 -5.94 18.48
C ILE A 94 -1.75 -4.64 18.70
N GLU A 95 -0.73 -4.62 19.57
CA GLU A 95 0.13 -3.46 19.79
C GLU A 95 0.81 -3.01 18.49
N ALA A 96 1.27 -3.96 17.66
CA ALA A 96 1.85 -3.64 16.36
C ALA A 96 0.84 -2.99 15.41
N ILE A 97 -0.41 -3.48 15.37
CA ILE A 97 -1.49 -2.87 14.58
C ILE A 97 -1.81 -1.46 15.09
N GLN A 98 -1.95 -1.29 16.41
CA GLN A 98 -2.19 0.01 17.03
C GLN A 98 -1.10 1.02 16.72
N ALA A 99 0.17 0.58 16.74
CA ALA A 99 1.30 1.44 16.39
C ALA A 99 1.25 1.88 14.91
N ALA A 100 0.87 0.98 14.00
CA ALA A 100 0.69 1.30 12.60
C ALA A 100 -0.47 2.29 12.38
N GLU A 101 -1.63 2.04 12.99
CA GLU A 101 -2.80 2.92 12.93
C GLU A 101 -2.46 4.33 13.45
N LYS A 102 -1.75 4.39 14.58
CA LYS A 102 -1.28 5.66 15.14
C LYS A 102 -0.34 6.39 14.19
N ALA A 103 0.63 5.69 13.60
CA ALA A 103 1.55 6.30 12.63
C ALA A 103 0.81 6.89 11.42
N ILE A 104 -0.20 6.18 10.92
CA ILE A 104 -1.04 6.64 9.82
C ILE A 104 -1.89 7.85 10.22
N ALA A 105 -2.50 7.83 11.41
CA ALA A 105 -3.25 8.97 11.93
C ALA A 105 -2.37 10.21 12.19
N GLU A 106 -1.07 10.00 12.46
CA GLU A 106 -0.06 11.07 12.57
C GLU A 106 0.50 11.49 11.19
N HIS A 107 -0.11 11.05 10.07
CA HIS A 107 0.30 11.35 8.69
C HIS A 107 1.73 10.89 8.34
N LYS A 108 2.23 9.83 8.98
CA LYS A 108 3.51 9.22 8.59
C LYS A 108 3.33 8.50 7.25
N GLN A 109 4.27 8.76 6.34
CA GLN A 109 4.27 8.13 5.01
C GLN A 109 4.85 6.72 5.04
N THR A 110 5.59 6.37 6.08
CA THR A 110 6.21 5.05 6.23
C THR A 110 6.20 4.62 7.69
N ALA A 111 5.98 3.32 7.91
CA ALA A 111 6.09 2.70 9.22
C ALA A 111 6.86 1.37 9.12
N LEU A 112 7.68 1.05 10.09
CA LEU A 112 8.39 -0.22 10.19
C LEU A 112 7.89 -1.02 11.39
N LEU A 113 7.36 -2.22 11.10
CA LEU A 113 6.98 -3.18 12.12
C LEU A 113 8.05 -4.26 12.24
N ALA A 114 8.88 -4.19 13.29
CA ALA A 114 9.91 -5.18 13.56
C ALA A 114 9.32 -6.37 14.34
N MET A 115 9.10 -7.49 13.66
CA MET A 115 8.56 -8.72 14.24
C MET A 115 9.48 -9.90 13.96
N ALA A 116 9.77 -10.70 14.99
CA ALA A 116 10.62 -11.88 14.86
C ALA A 116 9.97 -12.96 13.96
N THR A 117 10.78 -13.84 13.39
CA THR A 117 10.29 -15.01 12.65
C THR A 117 9.43 -15.90 13.56
N GLY A 118 8.33 -16.43 13.03
CA GLY A 118 7.41 -17.30 13.79
C GLY A 118 6.43 -16.56 14.72
N THR A 119 6.45 -15.24 14.81
CA THR A 119 5.53 -14.44 15.63
C THR A 119 4.17 -14.17 14.98
N GLY A 120 3.91 -14.74 13.79
CA GLY A 120 2.64 -14.59 13.09
C GLY A 120 2.50 -13.29 12.32
N LYS A 121 3.56 -12.81 11.69
CA LYS A 121 3.56 -11.59 10.84
C LYS A 121 2.40 -11.56 9.86
N THR A 122 2.19 -12.63 9.09
CA THR A 122 1.11 -12.72 8.09
C THR A 122 -0.27 -12.54 8.71
N ARG A 123 -0.53 -13.13 9.88
CA ARG A 123 -1.80 -12.94 10.60
C ARG A 123 -1.98 -11.50 11.11
N THR A 124 -0.90 -10.89 11.58
CA THR A 124 -0.90 -9.47 12.00
C THR A 124 -1.25 -8.56 10.82
N VAL A 125 -0.60 -8.79 9.67
CA VAL A 125 -0.87 -8.05 8.42
C VAL A 125 -2.32 -8.27 7.98
N LEU A 126 -2.83 -9.50 8.03
CA LEU A 126 -4.22 -9.79 7.69
C LEU A 126 -5.21 -9.01 8.56
N GLY A 127 -4.96 -8.96 9.88
CA GLY A 127 -5.78 -8.18 10.81
C GLY A 127 -5.71 -6.67 10.52
N MET A 128 -4.54 -6.16 10.18
CA MET A 128 -4.33 -4.76 9.80
C MET A 128 -5.06 -4.42 8.50
N ILE A 129 -4.92 -5.24 7.45
CA ILE A 129 -5.63 -5.08 6.17
C ILE A 129 -7.14 -5.06 6.40
N TYR A 130 -7.65 -6.03 7.17
CA TYR A 130 -9.08 -6.08 7.48
C TYR A 130 -9.57 -4.78 8.11
N ARG A 131 -8.89 -4.27 9.14
CA ARG A 131 -9.30 -3.05 9.83
C ARG A 131 -9.27 -1.82 8.91
N PHE A 132 -8.24 -1.71 8.09
CA PHE A 132 -8.12 -0.59 7.15
C PHE A 132 -9.21 -0.61 6.08
N LEU A 133 -9.55 -1.78 5.56
CA LEU A 133 -10.63 -1.92 4.58
C LEU A 133 -12.02 -1.72 5.22
N ASP A 134 -12.26 -2.29 6.41
CA ASP A 134 -13.53 -2.12 7.12
C ASP A 134 -13.78 -0.67 7.50
N ALA A 135 -12.76 0.05 7.91
CA ALA A 135 -12.86 1.49 8.18
C ALA A 135 -12.97 2.34 6.91
N GLY A 136 -12.61 1.82 5.74
CA GLY A 136 -12.52 2.59 4.51
C GLY A 136 -11.31 3.53 4.46
N ARG A 137 -10.28 3.28 5.30
CA ARG A 137 -9.09 4.14 5.36
C ARG A 137 -8.24 4.02 4.10
N PHE A 138 -8.17 2.83 3.54
CA PHE A 138 -7.56 2.55 2.26
C PHE A 138 -8.53 1.81 1.34
N LYS A 139 -8.46 2.09 0.06
CA LYS A 139 -9.34 1.51 -0.96
C LYS A 139 -8.72 0.30 -1.64
N ARG A 140 -7.42 0.37 -1.92
CA ARG A 140 -6.70 -0.69 -2.59
C ARG A 140 -5.30 -0.87 -2.02
N ILE A 141 -5.04 -2.05 -1.49
CA ILE A 141 -3.82 -2.40 -0.78
C ILE A 141 -2.96 -3.32 -1.64
N LEU A 142 -1.69 -2.97 -1.78
CA LEU A 142 -0.68 -3.82 -2.37
C LEU A 142 0.11 -4.53 -1.27
N TYR A 143 0.11 -5.86 -1.28
CA TYR A 143 0.94 -6.67 -0.39
C TYR A 143 2.10 -7.28 -1.17
N LEU A 144 3.29 -6.78 -0.92
CA LEU A 144 4.53 -7.21 -1.57
C LEU A 144 5.17 -8.35 -0.81
N VAL A 145 5.38 -9.47 -1.49
CA VAL A 145 6.09 -10.63 -0.98
C VAL A 145 7.40 -10.84 -1.75
N ASP A 146 8.37 -11.46 -1.09
CA ASP A 146 9.69 -11.71 -1.69
C ASP A 146 9.64 -12.79 -2.79
N ARG A 147 8.86 -13.86 -2.58
CA ARG A 147 8.78 -15.01 -3.49
C ARG A 147 7.33 -15.43 -3.75
N THR A 148 7.10 -15.99 -4.93
CA THR A 148 5.79 -16.50 -5.33
C THR A 148 5.22 -17.50 -4.32
N SER A 149 6.04 -18.42 -3.79
CA SER A 149 5.60 -19.40 -2.79
C SER A 149 5.12 -18.77 -1.47
N LEU A 150 5.65 -17.59 -1.09
CA LEU A 150 5.14 -16.82 0.05
C LEU A 150 3.82 -16.12 -0.29
N GLY A 151 3.66 -15.71 -1.54
CA GLY A 151 2.39 -15.18 -2.04
C GLY A 151 1.27 -16.21 -1.96
N ASP A 152 1.53 -17.44 -2.38
CA ASP A 152 0.58 -18.56 -2.33
C ASP A 152 0.19 -18.88 -0.88
N GLN A 153 1.15 -19.00 0.04
CA GLN A 153 0.90 -19.20 1.47
C GLN A 153 0.11 -18.06 2.10
N THR A 154 0.37 -16.83 1.69
CA THR A 154 -0.39 -15.66 2.14
C THR A 154 -1.82 -15.71 1.62
N MET A 155 -2.00 -16.05 0.34
CA MET A 155 -3.32 -16.21 -0.26
C MET A 155 -4.12 -17.31 0.44
N ASP A 156 -3.49 -18.45 0.76
CA ASP A 156 -4.13 -19.53 1.52
C ASP A 156 -4.56 -19.05 2.91
N THR A 157 -3.69 -18.32 3.61
CA THR A 157 -4.03 -17.73 4.91
C THR A 157 -5.24 -16.79 4.79
N PHE A 158 -5.32 -15.98 3.74
CA PHE A 158 -6.44 -15.05 3.51
C PHE A 158 -7.75 -15.77 3.17
N LYS A 159 -7.68 -16.98 2.60
CA LYS A 159 -8.84 -17.84 2.31
C LYS A 159 -9.31 -18.66 3.49
N GLU A 160 -8.42 -19.00 4.42
CA GLU A 160 -8.71 -19.94 5.49
C GLU A 160 -9.06 -19.26 6.82
N VAL A 161 -8.36 -18.14 7.11
CA VAL A 161 -8.53 -17.47 8.42
C VAL A 161 -9.83 -16.69 8.46
N LYS A 162 -10.68 -17.03 9.43
CA LYS A 162 -11.95 -16.37 9.67
C LYS A 162 -11.75 -15.03 10.37
N LEU A 163 -12.56 -14.09 10.00
CA LEU A 163 -12.63 -12.74 10.56
C LEU A 163 -14.03 -12.50 11.14
N LYS A 164 -14.63 -11.37 10.84
CA LYS A 164 -15.96 -10.99 11.29
C LYS A 164 -17.03 -11.94 10.73
N GLU A 165 -17.97 -12.36 11.59
CA GLU A 165 -19.10 -13.23 11.20
C GLU A 165 -18.65 -14.57 10.57
N LEU A 166 -17.46 -15.05 10.94
CA LEU A 166 -16.83 -16.26 10.42
C LEU A 166 -16.51 -16.22 8.92
N LEU A 167 -16.53 -15.04 8.30
CA LEU A 167 -16.11 -14.84 6.92
C LEU A 167 -14.59 -14.67 6.82
N THR A 168 -14.01 -15.17 5.74
CA THR A 168 -12.60 -14.94 5.42
C THR A 168 -12.41 -13.61 4.67
N LEU A 169 -11.17 -13.09 4.58
CA LEU A 169 -10.90 -11.86 3.85
C LEU A 169 -11.36 -11.95 2.39
N ASN A 170 -11.14 -13.10 1.74
CA ASN A 170 -11.55 -13.35 0.35
C ASN A 170 -13.07 -13.42 0.15
N GLN A 171 -13.83 -13.72 1.21
CA GLN A 171 -15.29 -13.70 1.16
C GLN A 171 -15.85 -12.30 1.36
N MET A 172 -15.11 -11.44 2.07
CA MET A 172 -15.51 -10.05 2.35
C MET A 172 -15.06 -9.09 1.26
N TYR A 173 -13.89 -9.33 0.68
CA TYR A 173 -13.25 -8.44 -0.28
C TYR A 173 -12.65 -9.24 -1.44
N ASP A 174 -12.60 -8.64 -2.63
CA ASP A 174 -11.90 -9.23 -3.76
C ASP A 174 -10.39 -9.12 -3.54
N VAL A 175 -9.73 -10.29 -3.46
CA VAL A 175 -8.29 -10.45 -3.25
C VAL A 175 -7.71 -11.24 -4.41
N LYS A 176 -6.74 -10.67 -5.11
CA LYS A 176 -6.13 -11.28 -6.29
C LYS A 176 -4.62 -11.32 -6.21
N SER A 177 -4.05 -12.29 -6.93
CA SER A 177 -2.64 -12.30 -7.30
C SER A 177 -2.41 -11.43 -8.53
N LEU A 178 -1.27 -10.76 -8.63
CA LEU A 178 -0.90 -10.02 -9.85
C LEU A 178 -0.59 -10.89 -11.06
N GLU A 179 -0.59 -12.19 -10.93
CA GLU A 179 -0.59 -13.13 -12.06
C GLU A 179 -1.95 -13.14 -12.78
N ASP A 180 -3.03 -12.75 -12.07
CA ASP A 180 -4.34 -12.54 -12.65
C ASP A 180 -4.28 -11.36 -13.63
N LYS A 181 -4.58 -11.64 -14.91
CA LYS A 181 -4.36 -10.67 -16.01
C LYS A 181 -5.31 -9.48 -15.99
N GLU A 182 -6.43 -9.57 -15.29
CA GLU A 182 -7.47 -8.53 -15.28
C GLU A 182 -7.47 -7.76 -13.95
N PHE A 183 -7.34 -6.45 -14.10
CA PHE A 183 -7.42 -5.50 -13.01
C PHE A 183 -8.89 -5.07 -12.87
N GLU A 184 -9.60 -5.64 -11.91
CA GLU A 184 -11.00 -5.29 -11.68
C GLU A 184 -11.13 -4.08 -10.73
N LYS A 185 -12.14 -3.23 -10.97
CA LYS A 185 -12.38 -2.03 -10.14
C LYS A 185 -12.64 -2.39 -8.67
N ASP A 186 -13.17 -3.56 -8.41
CA ASP A 186 -13.60 -4.00 -7.08
C ASP A 186 -12.50 -4.69 -6.27
N THR A 187 -11.37 -5.02 -6.89
CA THR A 187 -10.25 -5.65 -6.18
C THR A 187 -9.69 -4.72 -5.12
N ARG A 188 -9.64 -5.20 -3.87
CA ARG A 188 -9.21 -4.44 -2.71
C ARG A 188 -7.81 -4.77 -2.26
N VAL A 189 -7.35 -5.98 -2.48
CA VAL A 189 -6.01 -6.43 -2.10
C VAL A 189 -5.34 -7.15 -3.27
N HIS A 190 -4.13 -6.72 -3.61
CA HIS A 190 -3.26 -7.44 -4.55
C HIS A 190 -2.06 -7.98 -3.82
N ILE A 191 -1.78 -9.27 -4.01
CA ILE A 191 -0.56 -9.92 -3.54
C ILE A 191 0.38 -10.06 -4.72
N ALA A 192 1.58 -9.53 -4.61
CA ALA A 192 2.52 -9.49 -5.73
C ALA A 192 3.97 -9.65 -5.30
N THR A 193 4.81 -10.08 -6.22
CA THR A 193 6.26 -9.96 -6.10
C THR A 193 6.76 -8.67 -6.74
N VAL A 194 7.90 -8.16 -6.27
CA VAL A 194 8.53 -6.97 -6.88
C VAL A 194 8.80 -7.19 -8.36
N GLN A 195 9.24 -8.40 -8.75
CA GLN A 195 9.55 -8.73 -10.15
C GLN A 195 8.32 -8.66 -11.06
N SER A 196 7.16 -9.12 -10.57
CA SER A 196 5.92 -9.05 -11.35
C SER A 196 5.46 -7.61 -11.57
N LEU A 197 5.62 -6.75 -10.56
CA LEU A 197 5.28 -5.33 -10.66
C LEU A 197 6.21 -4.56 -11.57
N VAL A 198 7.53 -4.76 -11.46
CA VAL A 198 8.50 -4.13 -12.35
C VAL A 198 8.17 -4.41 -13.81
N LYS A 199 7.83 -5.68 -14.13
CA LYS A 199 7.40 -6.03 -15.49
C LYS A 199 6.17 -5.24 -15.94
N ARG A 200 5.19 -5.05 -15.06
CA ARG A 200 3.97 -4.30 -15.39
C ARG A 200 4.18 -2.79 -15.48
N ILE A 201 5.02 -2.23 -14.62
CA ILE A 201 5.29 -0.78 -14.60
C ILE A 201 6.20 -0.37 -15.76
N MET A 202 7.28 -1.14 -16.01
CA MET A 202 8.34 -0.72 -16.93
C MET A 202 8.21 -1.27 -18.35
N TYR A 203 7.55 -2.42 -18.54
CA TYR A 203 7.57 -3.16 -19.82
C TYR A 203 6.18 -3.39 -20.41
N ASN A 204 5.14 -2.83 -19.83
CA ASN A 204 3.79 -3.04 -20.34
C ASN A 204 3.42 -1.95 -21.36
N ASP A 205 3.51 -2.29 -22.66
CA ASP A 205 3.07 -1.44 -23.78
C ASP A 205 1.53 -1.32 -23.90
N SER A 206 0.78 -1.94 -22.99
CA SER A 206 -0.67 -1.94 -23.05
C SER A 206 -1.26 -0.68 -22.42
N ALA A 207 -2.31 -0.15 -23.05
CA ALA A 207 -3.12 0.97 -22.53
C ALA A 207 -3.75 0.73 -21.13
N LYS A 208 -3.48 -0.41 -20.50
CA LYS A 208 -3.91 -0.85 -19.17
C LYS A 208 -2.73 -1.05 -18.21
N GLY A 209 -1.65 -0.29 -18.34
CA GLY A 209 -0.55 -0.27 -17.36
C GLY A 209 -1.04 0.19 -15.99
N LEU A 210 -0.30 -0.19 -14.93
CA LEU A 210 -0.60 0.29 -13.57
C LEU A 210 -0.36 1.79 -13.47
N GLY A 211 -1.36 2.52 -12.98
CA GLY A 211 -1.28 3.94 -12.68
C GLY A 211 -0.67 4.22 -11.31
N VAL A 212 -0.13 5.42 -11.13
CA VAL A 212 0.47 5.85 -9.84
C VAL A 212 -0.51 5.83 -8.67
N SER A 213 -1.80 5.96 -8.92
CA SER A 213 -2.88 5.98 -7.92
C SER A 213 -3.64 4.66 -7.80
N ASP A 214 -3.13 3.58 -8.38
CA ASP A 214 -3.82 2.28 -8.31
C ASP A 214 -3.78 1.64 -6.93
N TYR A 215 -2.82 2.00 -6.11
CA TYR A 215 -2.75 1.58 -4.71
C TYR A 215 -2.57 2.79 -3.81
N ASP A 216 -3.17 2.76 -2.65
CA ASP A 216 -3.08 3.81 -1.64
C ASP A 216 -2.42 3.33 -0.33
N LEU A 217 -2.13 2.03 -0.21
CA LEU A 217 -1.27 1.43 0.81
C LEU A 217 -0.40 0.35 0.21
N ILE A 218 0.90 0.35 0.56
CA ILE A 218 1.83 -0.72 0.23
C ILE A 218 2.33 -1.36 1.51
N ILE A 219 2.07 -2.64 1.67
CA ILE A 219 2.61 -3.44 2.77
C ILE A 219 3.70 -4.34 2.21
N VAL A 220 4.87 -4.30 2.82
CA VAL A 220 6.04 -5.04 2.34
C VAL A 220 6.42 -6.10 3.36
N ASP A 221 6.34 -7.36 2.98
CA ASP A 221 6.86 -8.46 3.78
C ASP A 221 8.36 -8.62 3.58
N GLU A 222 9.07 -9.05 4.62
CA GLU A 222 10.52 -9.24 4.62
C GLU A 222 11.30 -8.02 4.07
N ALA A 223 10.87 -6.80 4.45
CA ALA A 223 11.40 -5.54 3.94
C ALA A 223 12.93 -5.42 4.07
N HIS A 224 13.54 -6.12 5.03
CA HIS A 224 14.99 -6.15 5.23
C HIS A 224 15.75 -6.66 3.99
N ARG A 225 15.17 -7.55 3.18
CA ARG A 225 15.78 -8.05 1.96
C ARG A 225 15.99 -7.00 0.89
N GLY A 226 15.18 -5.94 0.91
CA GLY A 226 15.37 -4.78 0.05
C GLY A 226 16.47 -3.81 0.52
N TYR A 227 16.96 -3.95 1.75
CA TYR A 227 17.89 -3.01 2.38
C TYR A 227 19.24 -3.61 2.81
N ILE A 228 19.37 -4.93 2.99
CA ILE A 228 20.58 -5.57 3.47
C ILE A 228 21.30 -6.28 2.33
N LEU A 229 22.59 -6.02 2.20
CA LEU A 229 23.53 -6.88 1.49
C LEU A 229 23.70 -8.13 2.36
N ASP A 230 22.96 -9.19 2.07
CA ASP A 230 23.08 -10.43 2.82
C ASP A 230 24.47 -11.02 2.62
N LYS A 231 25.24 -11.06 3.71
CA LYS A 231 26.52 -11.76 3.80
C LYS A 231 26.40 -13.29 3.80
N GLU A 232 25.17 -13.82 3.74
CA GLU A 232 24.91 -15.26 3.85
C GLU A 232 24.72 -15.97 2.49
N MET A 233 24.84 -15.27 1.37
CA MET A 233 24.92 -15.94 0.06
C MET A 233 26.37 -16.12 -0.33
N GLY A 234 26.86 -17.32 -0.06
CA GLY A 234 28.18 -17.75 -0.51
C GLY A 234 28.30 -17.73 -2.05
N ASP A 235 29.50 -17.34 -2.47
CA ASP A 235 30.12 -17.60 -3.77
C ASP A 235 29.26 -17.33 -5.01
N ASP A 236 29.24 -16.05 -5.48
CA ASP A 236 29.33 -15.74 -6.92
C ASP A 236 29.16 -14.23 -7.17
N GLU A 237 30.09 -13.63 -7.89
CA GLU A 237 30.05 -12.24 -8.37
C GLU A 237 28.81 -11.91 -9.22
N VAL A 238 28.14 -12.92 -9.77
CA VAL A 238 26.91 -12.80 -10.54
C VAL A 238 25.75 -12.36 -9.66
N LEU A 239 25.66 -12.87 -8.43
CA LEU A 239 24.63 -12.53 -7.44
C LEU A 239 24.71 -11.07 -6.96
N TYR A 240 25.89 -10.46 -6.96
CA TYR A 240 26.07 -9.07 -6.52
C TYR A 240 25.44 -8.05 -7.48
N ARG A 241 25.49 -8.31 -8.79
CA ARG A 241 24.78 -7.51 -9.80
C ARG A 241 23.27 -7.66 -9.68
N ASP A 242 22.79 -8.88 -9.45
CA ASP A 242 21.37 -9.18 -9.28
C ASP A 242 20.77 -8.54 -8.03
N GLN A 243 21.51 -8.47 -6.93
CA GLN A 243 21.05 -7.82 -5.68
C GLN A 243 20.95 -6.31 -5.81
N ASN A 244 21.90 -5.63 -6.45
CA ASN A 244 21.81 -4.19 -6.67
C ASN A 244 20.69 -3.84 -7.65
N ASP A 245 20.45 -4.67 -8.65
CA ASP A 245 19.34 -4.55 -9.59
C ASP A 245 18.00 -4.78 -8.87
N PHE A 246 17.92 -5.77 -8.00
CA PHE A 246 16.74 -6.03 -7.17
C PHE A 246 16.40 -4.84 -6.25
N ARG A 247 17.41 -4.25 -5.58
CA ARG A 247 17.22 -3.06 -4.72
C ARG A 247 16.74 -1.85 -5.50
N SER A 248 17.28 -1.63 -6.70
CA SER A 248 16.84 -0.53 -7.55
C SER A 248 15.41 -0.74 -8.04
N LYS A 249 15.04 -1.95 -8.39
CA LYS A 249 13.69 -2.34 -8.80
C LYS A 249 12.69 -2.23 -7.66
N TYR A 250 13.07 -2.70 -6.46
CA TYR A 250 12.25 -2.61 -5.26
C TYR A 250 11.90 -1.16 -4.92
N ARG A 251 12.90 -0.27 -4.90
CA ARG A 251 12.68 1.16 -4.70
C ARG A 251 11.83 1.78 -5.80
N ALA A 252 12.09 1.41 -7.04
CA ALA A 252 11.32 1.91 -8.17
C ALA A 252 9.82 1.57 -8.04
N VAL A 253 9.48 0.39 -7.54
CA VAL A 253 8.08 0.00 -7.29
C VAL A 253 7.45 0.82 -6.17
N ILE A 254 8.14 0.94 -5.02
CA ILE A 254 7.60 1.71 -3.87
C ILE A 254 7.46 3.19 -4.21
N ASP A 255 8.48 3.77 -4.86
CA ASP A 255 8.47 5.19 -5.22
C ASP A 255 7.51 5.50 -6.40
N TYR A 256 7.00 4.50 -7.11
CA TYR A 256 6.10 4.69 -8.26
C TYR A 256 4.69 5.07 -7.83
N PHE A 257 4.16 4.44 -6.78
CA PHE A 257 2.78 4.62 -6.36
C PHE A 257 2.60 5.80 -5.39
N ASP A 258 1.46 6.46 -5.50
CA ASP A 258 1.00 7.48 -4.56
C ASP A 258 0.36 6.81 -3.32
N ALA A 259 1.17 6.09 -2.55
CA ALA A 259 0.74 5.24 -1.43
C ALA A 259 1.53 5.54 -0.14
N VAL A 260 0.94 5.11 0.98
CA VAL A 260 1.60 5.05 2.29
C VAL A 260 2.38 3.75 2.41
#